data_825b4d89d44562809551ad83c4532d86
#
_entry.id   825b4d89d44562809551ad83c4532d86
#
_cell.length_a   1.000
_cell.length_b   1.000
_cell.length_c   1.000
_cell.angle_alpha   90.00
_cell.angle_beta   90.00
_cell.angle_gamma   90.00
#
_symmetry.space_group_name_H-M   'P 1'
#
loop_
_entity.id
_entity.type
_entity.pdbx_description
1 polymer ?
#
loop_
_entity_poly.entity_id
_entity_poly.type
_entity_poly.pdbx_seq_one_letter_code
_entity_poly.pdbx_strand_id
1 'polypeptide(L)' 'MEVHKAELFYTDPNTKQNKSIIAEGKDEGDAAQNAVKRFKTFFPNLPVTCITRINKVIQ' A
#
# COMPACT_ATOMS: atom_id res chain seq x y z
N MET A 1 -15.62 8.05 15.17
CA MET A 1 -15.54 7.85 13.72
C MET A 1 -14.45 6.86 13.40
N GLU A 2 -14.78 5.82 12.66
CA GLU A 2 -13.80 4.81 12.29
C GLU A 2 -12.96 5.29 11.12
N VAL A 3 -11.66 5.00 11.20
CA VAL A 3 -10.74 5.29 10.12
C VAL A 3 -10.23 3.96 9.59
N HIS A 4 -10.43 3.73 8.30
CA HIS A 4 -9.93 2.54 7.64
C HIS A 4 -8.54 2.84 7.09
N LYS A 5 -7.59 1.97 7.40
CA LYS A 5 -6.23 2.08 6.90
C LYS A 5 -5.85 0.80 6.17
N ALA A 6 -5.00 0.93 5.18
CA ALA A 6 -4.42 -0.21 4.50
C ALA A 6 -2.90 -0.07 4.52
N GLU A 7 -2.24 -1.15 4.86
CA GLU A 7 -0.79 -1.22 4.82
C GLU A 7 -0.38 -2.11 3.67
N LEU A 8 0.29 -1.52 2.69
CA LEU A 8 0.75 -2.22 1.50
C LEU A 8 2.21 -2.61 1.69
N PHE A 9 2.49 -3.90 1.60
CA PHE A 9 3.86 -4.41 1.69
C PHE A 9 4.38 -4.69 0.29
N TYR A 10 5.61 -4.29 0.03
CA TYR A 10 6.25 -4.53 -1.25
C TYR A 10 7.73 -4.83 -1.05
N THR A 11 8.32 -5.48 -2.04
CA THR A 11 9.75 -5.76 -2.06
C THR A 11 10.42 -4.90 -3.12
N ASP A 12 11.40 -4.11 -2.69
CA ASP A 12 12.18 -3.28 -3.61
C ASP A 12 13.07 -4.22 -4.45
N PRO A 13 12.88 -4.25 -5.78
CA PRO A 13 13.66 -5.16 -6.63
C PRO A 13 15.14 -4.80 -6.72
N ASN A 14 15.50 -3.55 -6.42
CA ASN A 14 16.89 -3.11 -6.49
C ASN A 14 17.69 -3.51 -5.24
N THR A 15 17.08 -3.34 -4.08
CA THR A 15 17.75 -3.61 -2.78
C THR A 15 17.31 -4.93 -2.17
N LYS A 16 16.22 -5.51 -2.65
CA LYS A 16 15.57 -6.71 -2.14
C LYS A 16 15.09 -6.57 -0.70
N GLN A 17 14.84 -5.33 -0.29
CA GLN A 17 14.30 -5.03 1.03
C GLN A 17 12.78 -5.00 1.00
N ASN A 18 12.18 -5.49 2.08
CA ASN A 18 10.73 -5.41 2.27
C ASN A 18 10.39 -4.07 2.91
N LYS A 19 9.44 -3.37 2.32
CA LYS A 19 9.00 -2.06 2.81
C LYS A 19 7.49 -2.00 2.82
N SER A 20 6.95 -0.97 3.45
CA SER A 20 5.50 -0.79 3.51
C SER A 20 5.10 0.67 3.33
N ILE A 21 3.86 0.85 2.88
CA ILE A 21 3.23 2.15 2.72
C ILE A 21 1.86 2.06 3.37
N ILE A 22 1.48 3.08 4.14
CA ILE A 22 0.18 3.15 4.78
C ILE A 22 -0.64 4.25 4.12
N ALA A 23 -1.91 3.96 3.86
CA ALA A 23 -2.86 4.94 3.34
C ALA A 23 -4.19 4.79 4.06
N GLU A 24 -4.96 5.88 4.11
CA GLU A 24 -6.27 5.91 4.74
C GLU A 24 -7.35 6.00 3.69
N GLY A 25 -8.55 5.57 4.04
CA GLY A 25 -9.73 5.69 3.21
C GLY A 25 -10.99 5.63 4.04
N LYS A 26 -12.12 5.87 3.40
CA LYS A 26 -13.42 5.87 4.09
C LYS A 26 -13.98 4.47 4.28
N ASP A 27 -13.44 3.49 3.57
CA ASP A 27 -13.74 2.07 3.76
C ASP A 27 -12.52 1.25 3.37
N GLU A 28 -12.60 -0.08 3.54
CA GLU A 28 -11.48 -0.98 3.26
C GLU A 28 -11.02 -0.89 1.80
N GLY A 29 -11.98 -0.89 0.87
CA GLY A 29 -11.65 -0.83 -0.56
C GLY A 29 -10.98 0.47 -0.93
N ASP A 30 -11.48 1.59 -0.38
CA ASP A 30 -10.91 2.90 -0.64
C ASP A 30 -9.50 3.01 -0.08
N ALA A 31 -9.29 2.53 1.16
CA ALA A 31 -7.97 2.54 1.78
C ALA A 31 -6.97 1.73 0.97
N ALA A 32 -7.37 0.54 0.50
CA ALA A 32 -6.50 -0.31 -0.30
C ALA A 32 -6.13 0.36 -1.63
N GLN A 33 -7.12 0.97 -2.30
CA GLN A 33 -6.87 1.68 -3.55
C GLN A 33 -5.92 2.86 -3.34
N ASN A 34 -6.11 3.60 -2.26
CA ASN A 34 -5.26 4.74 -1.94
C ASN A 34 -3.82 4.30 -1.66
N ALA A 35 -3.64 3.14 -1.03
CA ALA A 35 -2.32 2.59 -0.81
C ALA A 35 -1.63 2.25 -2.14
N VAL A 36 -2.35 1.64 -3.07
CA VAL A 36 -1.81 1.33 -4.39
C VAL A 36 -1.48 2.60 -5.16
N LYS A 37 -2.36 3.61 -5.11
CA LYS A 37 -2.11 4.90 -5.76
C LYS A 37 -0.86 5.56 -5.19
N ARG A 38 -0.69 5.51 -3.87
CA ARG A 38 0.48 6.08 -3.21
C ARG A 38 1.75 5.35 -3.63
N PHE A 39 1.69 4.03 -3.73
CA PHE A 39 2.80 3.23 -4.23
C PHE A 39 3.21 3.66 -5.64
N LYS A 40 2.24 3.82 -6.53
CA LYS A 40 2.50 4.23 -7.92
C LYS A 40 3.06 5.65 -8.00
N THR A 41 2.61 6.53 -7.09
CA THR A 41 3.10 7.92 -7.05
C THR A 41 4.54 8.00 -6.60
N PHE A 42 4.91 7.25 -5.56
CA PHE A 42 6.27 7.25 -5.03
C PHE A 42 7.23 6.44 -5.89
N PHE A 43 6.75 5.39 -6.52
CA PHE A 43 7.58 4.46 -7.27
C PHE A 43 6.98 4.17 -8.65
N PRO A 44 6.94 5.19 -9.54
CA PRO A 44 6.29 5.00 -10.84
C PRO A 44 6.99 3.97 -11.74
N ASN A 45 8.25 3.67 -11.44
CA ASN A 45 9.03 2.71 -12.23
C ASN A 45 8.92 1.28 -11.71
N LEU A 46 8.30 1.07 -10.53
CA LEU A 46 8.15 -0.27 -9.97
C LEU A 46 6.82 -0.87 -10.43
N PRO A 47 6.83 -2.15 -10.87
CA PRO A 47 5.59 -2.81 -11.26
C PRO A 47 4.76 -3.19 -10.02
N VAL A 48 3.44 -3.25 -10.19
CA VAL A 48 2.54 -3.66 -9.11
C VAL A 48 2.78 -5.10 -8.67
N THR A 49 3.48 -5.89 -9.47
CA THR A 49 3.85 -7.26 -9.10
C THR A 49 4.84 -7.30 -7.95
N CYS A 50 5.49 -6.17 -7.62
CA CYS A 50 6.35 -6.07 -6.45
C CYS A 50 5.56 -6.07 -5.14
N ILE A 51 4.26 -5.78 -5.19
CA ILE A 51 3.39 -5.78 -4.01
C ILE A 51 3.20 -7.23 -3.57
N THR A 52 3.57 -7.51 -2.32
CA THR A 52 3.47 -8.87 -1.78
C THR A 52 2.21 -9.07 -0.96
N ARG A 53 1.69 -7.99 -0.34
CA ARG A 53 0.57 -8.13 0.57
C ARG A 53 -0.06 -6.76 0.83
N ILE A 54 -1.37 -6.74 1.05
CA ILE A 54 -2.08 -5.56 1.53
C ILE A 54 -2.89 -5.99 2.76
N ASN A 55 -2.60 -5.38 3.90
CA ASN A 55 -3.36 -5.59 5.13
C ASN A 55 -4.34 -4.46 5.33
N LYS A 56 -5.55 -4.79 5.74
CA LYS A 56 -6.58 -3.80 6.05
C LYS A 56 -6.71 -3.69 7.56
N VAL A 57 -6.65 -2.46 8.06
CA VAL A 57 -6.69 -2.16 9.48
C VAL A 57 -7.79 -1.16 9.75
N ILE A 58 -8.58 -1.41 10.76
CA ILE A 58 -9.63 -0.49 11.24
C ILE A 58 -9.17 0.11 12.55
N GLN A 59 -9.24 1.44 12.64
CA GLN A 59 -8.90 2.15 13.88
C GLN A 59 -10.03 3.03 14.33
#